data_0d1bab4bac74a47bd2c540cc60819da9
#
_entry.id   0d1bab4bac74a47bd2c540cc60819da9
#
_cell.length_a   1.000
_cell.length_b   1.000
_cell.length_c   1.000
_cell.angle_alpha   90.00
_cell.angle_beta   90.00
_cell.angle_gamma   90.00
#
_symmetry.space_group_name_H-M   'P 1'
#
loop_
_entity.id
_entity.type
_entity.pdbx_description
1 polymer ?
#
loop_
_entity_poly.entity_id
_entity_poly.type
_entity_poly.pdbx_seq_one_letter_code
_entity_poly.pdbx_strand_id
1 'polypeptide(L)'
;MLQRFYDEGLAQASFLVGCDRTGQAVVVDPRRDVAIYAAAARQAGATLVAAIETHVHADFVSGARELAETGVRVLTGPGADLEYTHHQVRDGETLAVGEVTLTFLHTPGHTPEHVCLLAEAAGQPARLFTGDLLFVGGVGRPDLLGEAQTRQLAQQLFDSLARVMAMDGAIEVHPGHGAGSLCGAGIGKEPSSTIGRERAQNAMLQYDDRDAFVRAVLADIPATPPYFARMKRVNKAGAPLVDPSRKLPALRPAAAAALAADGALILDLRPAQAFAAGHPYGAINIGYGAKVGYWAGWVVPPDLPLILLADEPAQAQEAAVQLLRVGLDRVEGAIAGGFDAWVGASLPVAEIPQITAHDLRAAIDRGEPMHVVDVRTPAEFRGGHVDHAVNIPAGEIPARAGELPRDAPIVTICEGGYRSSLAASLLAQEGIAPLANVTGGMAAYRAAKEVTT
;
A
#
# COMPACT_ATOMS: atom_id res chain seq x y z
N MET A 1 -18.50 -16.07 -14.27
CA MET A 1 -18.47 -14.93 -13.28
C MET A 1 -17.04 -14.47 -13.10
N LEU A 2 -16.81 -13.15 -13.16
CA LEU A 2 -15.54 -12.49 -12.77
C LEU A 2 -15.89 -11.14 -12.15
N GLN A 3 -15.37 -10.87 -10.95
CA GLN A 3 -15.45 -9.56 -10.29
C GLN A 3 -14.08 -9.18 -9.74
N ARG A 4 -13.61 -7.98 -10.08
CA ARG A 4 -12.38 -7.38 -9.56
C ARG A 4 -12.71 -6.49 -8.37
N PHE A 5 -11.94 -6.61 -7.30
CA PHE A 5 -11.93 -5.69 -6.16
C PHE A 5 -10.60 -4.96 -6.18
N TYR A 6 -10.64 -3.65 -6.03
CA TYR A 6 -9.43 -2.84 -6.10
C TYR A 6 -9.29 -1.97 -4.86
N ASP A 7 -8.11 -2.00 -4.26
CA ASP A 7 -7.70 -1.10 -3.20
C ASP A 7 -6.83 0.01 -3.80
N GLU A 8 -7.38 1.22 -3.89
CA GLU A 8 -6.66 2.36 -4.46
C GLU A 8 -5.44 2.78 -3.62
N GLY A 9 -5.49 2.57 -2.30
CA GLY A 9 -4.41 2.94 -1.39
C GLY A 9 -3.16 2.09 -1.56
N LEU A 10 -3.35 0.79 -1.70
CA LEU A 10 -2.30 -0.21 -1.92
C LEU A 10 -2.08 -0.51 -3.41
N ALA A 11 -2.94 0.01 -4.28
CA ALA A 11 -3.01 -0.34 -5.70
C ALA A 11 -3.15 -1.85 -5.94
N GLN A 12 -3.79 -2.58 -5.01
CA GLN A 12 -3.93 -4.03 -5.01
C GLN A 12 -5.26 -4.47 -5.64
N ALA A 13 -5.23 -5.51 -6.46
CA ALA A 13 -6.40 -6.14 -7.04
C ALA A 13 -6.56 -7.57 -6.54
N SER A 14 -7.76 -7.91 -6.08
CA SER A 14 -8.20 -9.28 -5.83
C SER A 14 -9.37 -9.63 -6.74
N PHE A 15 -9.62 -10.92 -6.95
CA PHE A 15 -10.61 -11.36 -7.94
C PHE A 15 -11.52 -12.45 -7.38
N LEU A 16 -12.82 -12.30 -7.56
CA LEU A 16 -13.80 -13.37 -7.41
C LEU A 16 -14.01 -14.01 -8.77
N VAL A 17 -13.68 -15.30 -8.89
CA VAL A 17 -13.76 -16.07 -10.13
C VAL A 17 -14.66 -17.27 -9.89
N GLY A 18 -15.61 -17.53 -10.76
CA GLY A 18 -16.52 -18.66 -10.54
C GLY A 18 -17.44 -19.00 -11.72
N CYS A 19 -18.29 -19.96 -11.48
CA CYS A 19 -19.27 -20.47 -12.44
C CYS A 19 -20.70 -20.10 -12.00
N ASP A 20 -21.37 -19.28 -12.79
CA ASP A 20 -22.75 -18.85 -12.52
C ASP A 20 -23.73 -20.02 -12.50
N ARG A 21 -23.47 -21.07 -13.30
CA ARG A 21 -24.37 -22.23 -13.43
C ARG A 21 -24.33 -23.13 -12.22
N THR A 22 -23.16 -23.32 -11.60
CA THR A 22 -22.99 -24.23 -10.44
C THR A 22 -22.98 -23.52 -9.10
N GLY A 23 -22.91 -22.18 -9.11
CA GLY A 23 -22.82 -21.38 -7.88
C GLY A 23 -21.55 -21.64 -7.08
N GLN A 24 -20.43 -21.98 -7.74
CA GLN A 24 -19.13 -22.15 -7.11
C GLN A 24 -18.20 -20.99 -7.50
N ALA A 25 -17.45 -20.46 -6.53
CA ALA A 25 -16.49 -19.40 -6.74
C ALA A 25 -15.23 -19.59 -5.89
N VAL A 26 -14.13 -18.98 -6.35
CA VAL A 26 -12.88 -18.83 -5.62
C VAL A 26 -12.54 -17.34 -5.52
N VAL A 27 -11.77 -16.98 -4.53
CA VAL A 27 -11.16 -15.64 -4.45
C VAL A 27 -9.65 -15.75 -4.64
N VAL A 28 -9.08 -14.87 -5.46
CA VAL A 28 -7.64 -14.77 -5.72
C VAL A 28 -7.12 -13.54 -5.00
N ASP A 29 -6.04 -13.70 -4.21
CA ASP A 29 -5.34 -12.67 -3.43
C ASP A 29 -6.29 -11.82 -2.56
N PRO A 30 -7.06 -12.46 -1.64
CA PRO A 30 -8.04 -11.77 -0.83
C PRO A 30 -7.39 -10.81 0.16
N ARG A 31 -7.94 -9.60 0.28
CA ARG A 31 -7.61 -8.68 1.37
C ARG A 31 -8.21 -9.16 2.69
N ARG A 32 -7.67 -8.68 3.79
CA ARG A 32 -8.06 -9.09 5.14
C ARG A 32 -9.52 -8.80 5.51
N ASP A 33 -10.16 -7.81 4.90
CA ASP A 33 -11.57 -7.50 5.07
C ASP A 33 -12.48 -8.43 4.25
N VAL A 34 -12.40 -9.73 4.51
CA VAL A 34 -13.00 -10.82 3.71
C VAL A 34 -14.51 -10.77 3.55
N ALA A 35 -15.21 -10.01 4.39
CA ALA A 35 -16.66 -9.86 4.32
C ALA A 35 -17.17 -9.37 2.97
N ILE A 36 -16.35 -8.59 2.23
CA ILE A 36 -16.68 -8.10 0.89
C ILE A 36 -16.80 -9.24 -0.12
N TYR A 37 -15.94 -10.26 -0.05
CA TYR A 37 -15.99 -11.41 -0.95
C TYR A 37 -17.15 -12.33 -0.63
N ALA A 38 -17.40 -12.58 0.65
CA ALA A 38 -18.56 -13.36 1.08
C ALA A 38 -19.88 -12.68 0.68
N ALA A 39 -19.96 -11.35 0.76
CA ALA A 39 -21.11 -10.58 0.30
C ALA A 39 -21.30 -10.67 -1.21
N ALA A 40 -20.23 -10.47 -1.99
CA ALA A 40 -20.27 -10.56 -3.44
C ALA A 40 -20.63 -11.97 -3.94
N ALA A 41 -20.05 -13.01 -3.34
CA ALA A 41 -20.39 -14.40 -3.66
C ALA A 41 -21.88 -14.68 -3.39
N ARG A 42 -22.41 -14.30 -2.23
CA ARG A 42 -23.84 -14.44 -1.91
C ARG A 42 -24.72 -13.68 -2.89
N GLN A 43 -24.37 -12.46 -3.25
CA GLN A 43 -25.11 -11.64 -4.21
C GLN A 43 -25.15 -12.29 -5.60
N ALA A 44 -24.08 -12.98 -5.98
CA ALA A 44 -23.99 -13.74 -7.21
C ALA A 44 -24.61 -15.15 -7.11
N GLY A 45 -25.22 -15.54 -5.96
CA GLY A 45 -25.74 -16.88 -5.74
C GLY A 45 -24.65 -17.95 -5.66
N ALA A 46 -23.43 -17.58 -5.28
CA ALA A 46 -22.29 -18.49 -5.25
C ALA A 46 -21.76 -18.74 -3.82
N THR A 47 -21.09 -19.87 -3.67
CA THR A 47 -20.38 -20.29 -2.46
C THR A 47 -18.87 -20.26 -2.73
N LEU A 48 -18.09 -19.67 -1.82
CA LEU A 48 -16.63 -19.71 -1.88
C LEU A 48 -16.14 -21.11 -1.53
N VAL A 49 -15.39 -21.74 -2.46
CA VAL A 49 -14.84 -23.10 -2.29
C VAL A 49 -13.32 -23.07 -2.05
N ALA A 50 -12.64 -22.01 -2.46
CA ALA A 50 -11.22 -21.81 -2.19
C ALA A 50 -10.84 -20.31 -2.16
N ALA A 51 -9.78 -20.03 -1.41
CA ALA A 51 -8.98 -18.82 -1.47
C ALA A 51 -7.61 -19.20 -2.06
N ILE A 52 -7.14 -18.45 -3.02
CA ILE A 52 -5.90 -18.73 -3.75
C ILE A 52 -4.96 -17.56 -3.55
N GLU A 53 -3.78 -17.84 -3.01
CA GLU A 53 -2.68 -16.89 -2.93
C GLU A 53 -1.74 -17.11 -4.11
N THR A 54 -1.57 -16.10 -4.95
CA THR A 54 -0.57 -16.17 -6.03
C THR A 54 0.85 -16.26 -5.47
N HIS A 55 1.09 -15.61 -4.33
CA HIS A 55 2.36 -15.61 -3.59
C HIS A 55 2.15 -15.15 -2.14
N VAL A 56 3.18 -15.20 -1.31
CA VAL A 56 3.17 -14.63 0.04
C VAL A 56 3.37 -13.11 -0.05
N HIS A 57 2.29 -12.37 0.07
CA HIS A 57 2.26 -10.92 -0.11
C HIS A 57 3.17 -10.16 0.88
N ALA A 58 3.85 -9.13 0.38
CA ALA A 58 4.73 -8.28 1.16
C ALA A 58 4.11 -6.92 1.54
N ASP A 59 3.07 -6.51 0.86
CA ASP A 59 2.51 -5.16 0.92
C ASP A 59 1.18 -5.06 1.69
N PHE A 60 0.49 -6.19 1.90
CA PHE A 60 -0.74 -6.23 2.69
C PHE A 60 -0.90 -7.56 3.44
N VAL A 61 -1.78 -7.59 4.43
CA VAL A 61 -2.17 -8.81 5.13
C VAL A 61 -3.27 -9.51 4.35
N SER A 62 -2.99 -10.75 3.94
CA SER A 62 -3.98 -11.59 3.25
C SER A 62 -5.14 -11.99 4.18
N GLY A 63 -6.32 -12.09 3.58
CA GLY A 63 -7.52 -12.63 4.21
C GLY A 63 -7.69 -14.15 4.09
N ALA A 64 -6.70 -14.85 3.54
CA ALA A 64 -6.81 -16.31 3.31
C ALA A 64 -7.02 -17.07 4.62
N ARG A 65 -6.37 -16.67 5.71
CA ARG A 65 -6.55 -17.28 7.02
C ARG A 65 -7.97 -17.08 7.56
N GLU A 66 -8.51 -15.87 7.46
CA GLU A 66 -9.89 -15.58 7.88
C GLU A 66 -10.90 -16.42 7.09
N LEU A 67 -10.65 -16.61 5.78
CA LEU A 67 -11.49 -17.48 4.94
C LEU A 67 -11.34 -18.95 5.32
N ALA A 68 -10.14 -19.40 5.68
CA ALA A 68 -9.92 -20.79 6.14
C ALA A 68 -10.77 -21.14 7.36
N GLU A 69 -10.97 -20.23 8.31
CA GLU A 69 -11.83 -20.44 9.50
C GLU A 69 -13.32 -20.61 9.14
N THR A 70 -13.72 -20.21 7.94
CA THR A 70 -15.08 -20.45 7.43
C THR A 70 -15.22 -21.77 6.65
N GLY A 71 -14.16 -22.57 6.59
CA GLY A 71 -14.11 -23.83 5.84
C GLY A 71 -13.73 -23.68 4.38
N VAL A 72 -13.32 -22.49 3.93
CA VAL A 72 -12.77 -22.24 2.58
C VAL A 72 -11.36 -22.82 2.51
N ARG A 73 -11.04 -23.61 1.48
CA ARG A 73 -9.70 -24.17 1.29
C ARG A 73 -8.71 -23.09 0.86
N VAL A 74 -7.53 -23.06 1.47
CA VAL A 74 -6.44 -22.16 1.04
C VAL A 74 -5.50 -22.92 0.10
N LEU A 75 -5.23 -22.35 -1.06
CA LEU A 75 -4.32 -22.88 -2.08
C LEU A 75 -3.18 -21.90 -2.30
N THR A 76 -1.95 -22.40 -2.35
CA THR A 76 -0.73 -21.60 -2.50
C THR A 76 0.25 -22.26 -3.44
N GLY A 77 1.20 -21.50 -3.97
CA GLY A 77 2.29 -22.05 -4.76
C GLY A 77 3.24 -22.95 -3.97
N PRO A 78 4.11 -23.70 -4.65
CA PRO A 78 5.02 -24.65 -4.02
C PRO A 78 6.08 -23.92 -3.18
N GLY A 79 6.24 -24.33 -1.93
CA GLY A 79 7.23 -23.73 -1.00
C GLY A 79 6.75 -22.46 -0.29
N ALA A 80 5.46 -22.12 -0.33
CA ALA A 80 4.91 -21.01 0.43
C ALA A 80 5.07 -21.19 1.95
N ASP A 81 5.03 -22.46 2.43
CA ASP A 81 5.27 -22.86 3.82
C ASP A 81 4.51 -22.04 4.85
N LEU A 82 3.19 -21.86 4.65
CA LEU A 82 2.34 -21.18 5.62
C LEU A 82 2.21 -22.01 6.91
N GLU A 83 2.13 -21.35 8.06
CA GLU A 83 2.03 -22.00 9.37
C GLU A 83 0.57 -22.35 9.76
N TYR A 84 -0.37 -22.18 8.85
CA TYR A 84 -1.78 -22.59 9.00
C TYR A 84 -2.20 -23.51 7.84
N THR A 85 -3.36 -24.15 7.97
CA THR A 85 -3.83 -25.16 7.01
C THR A 85 -3.95 -24.60 5.60
N HIS A 86 -3.19 -25.16 4.67
CA HIS A 86 -3.19 -24.82 3.26
C HIS A 86 -2.84 -26.04 2.41
N HIS A 87 -3.07 -25.95 1.11
CA HIS A 87 -2.64 -26.91 0.12
C HIS A 87 -1.66 -26.25 -0.86
N GLN A 88 -0.45 -26.78 -0.96
CA GLN A 88 0.51 -26.36 -1.96
C GLN A 88 0.24 -27.04 -3.29
N VAL A 89 -0.10 -26.23 -4.29
CA VAL A 89 -0.36 -26.74 -5.65
C VAL A 89 0.93 -27.07 -6.37
N ARG A 90 0.85 -27.94 -7.37
CA ARG A 90 1.95 -28.27 -8.29
C ARG A 90 1.79 -27.50 -9.60
N ASP A 91 2.90 -27.34 -10.31
CA ASP A 91 2.86 -26.80 -11.67
C ASP A 91 1.98 -27.68 -12.58
N GLY A 92 1.05 -27.07 -13.31
CA GLY A 92 0.06 -27.74 -14.14
C GLY A 92 -1.10 -28.40 -13.37
N GLU A 93 -1.15 -28.31 -12.04
CA GLU A 93 -2.32 -28.79 -11.28
C GLU A 93 -3.56 -27.99 -11.64
N THR A 94 -4.73 -28.63 -11.63
CA THR A 94 -5.99 -28.01 -11.98
C THR A 94 -7.00 -28.04 -10.85
N LEU A 95 -7.81 -27.00 -10.77
CA LEU A 95 -8.99 -26.90 -9.89
C LEU A 95 -10.22 -26.65 -10.73
N ALA A 96 -11.20 -27.53 -10.64
CA ALA A 96 -12.52 -27.29 -11.23
C ALA A 96 -13.37 -26.42 -10.30
N VAL A 97 -13.88 -25.32 -10.83
CA VAL A 97 -14.83 -24.40 -10.17
C VAL A 97 -16.09 -24.39 -11.02
N GLY A 98 -16.91 -25.43 -10.84
CA GLY A 98 -18.01 -25.72 -11.75
C GLY A 98 -17.51 -26.05 -13.16
N GLU A 99 -17.86 -25.22 -14.14
CA GLU A 99 -17.41 -25.36 -15.52
C GLU A 99 -16.15 -24.57 -15.87
N VAL A 100 -15.61 -23.84 -14.90
CA VAL A 100 -14.34 -23.13 -15.04
C VAL A 100 -13.22 -24.05 -14.58
N THR A 101 -12.21 -24.23 -15.41
CA THR A 101 -10.97 -24.92 -15.04
C THR A 101 -9.91 -23.87 -14.73
N LEU A 102 -9.36 -23.90 -13.52
CA LEU A 102 -8.20 -23.09 -13.13
C LEU A 102 -6.96 -23.98 -13.20
N THR A 103 -5.98 -23.59 -14.02
CA THR A 103 -4.68 -24.26 -14.11
C THR A 103 -3.63 -23.42 -13.42
N PHE A 104 -2.90 -24.02 -12.47
CA PHE A 104 -1.81 -23.35 -11.74
C PHE A 104 -0.51 -23.45 -12.53
N LEU A 105 0.12 -22.33 -12.79
CA LEU A 105 1.40 -22.23 -13.47
C LEU A 105 2.44 -21.73 -12.47
N HIS A 106 3.39 -22.57 -12.07
CA HIS A 106 4.49 -22.13 -11.20
C HIS A 106 5.40 -21.16 -11.97
N THR A 107 5.48 -19.94 -11.50
CA THR A 107 6.14 -18.81 -12.17
C THR A 107 7.02 -18.03 -11.17
N PRO A 108 8.10 -18.67 -10.66
CA PRO A 108 8.98 -18.01 -9.69
C PRO A 108 9.66 -16.78 -10.30
N GLY A 109 10.02 -15.82 -9.44
CA GLY A 109 10.71 -14.62 -9.85
C GLY A 109 10.45 -13.43 -8.95
N HIS A 110 9.19 -12.99 -8.80
CA HIS A 110 8.82 -12.04 -7.76
C HIS A 110 9.00 -12.66 -6.36
N THR A 111 8.50 -13.88 -6.19
CA THR A 111 8.80 -14.77 -5.07
C THR A 111 9.08 -16.18 -5.59
N PRO A 112 9.73 -17.09 -4.80
CA PRO A 112 10.01 -18.45 -5.22
C PRO A 112 8.74 -19.30 -5.44
N GLU A 113 7.72 -19.07 -4.61
CA GLU A 113 6.46 -19.81 -4.60
C GLU A 113 5.40 -19.26 -5.56
N HIS A 114 5.69 -18.19 -6.28
CA HIS A 114 4.72 -17.49 -7.11
C HIS A 114 4.05 -18.40 -8.15
N VAL A 115 2.73 -18.26 -8.29
CA VAL A 115 1.94 -18.94 -9.34
C VAL A 115 1.06 -17.94 -10.09
N CYS A 116 0.94 -18.14 -11.39
CA CYS A 116 -0.14 -17.58 -12.19
C CYS A 116 -1.29 -18.58 -12.28
N LEU A 117 -2.50 -18.08 -12.53
CA LEU A 117 -3.72 -18.87 -12.68
C LEU A 117 -4.32 -18.67 -14.06
N LEU A 118 -4.33 -19.69 -14.88
CA LEU A 118 -5.05 -19.69 -16.15
C LEU A 118 -6.48 -20.20 -15.90
N ALA A 119 -7.47 -19.35 -16.14
CA ALA A 119 -8.88 -19.68 -16.05
C ALA A 119 -9.47 -19.88 -17.46
N GLU A 120 -10.04 -21.05 -17.70
CA GLU A 120 -10.64 -21.44 -18.97
C GLU A 120 -12.07 -21.94 -18.75
N ALA A 121 -12.99 -21.54 -19.63
CA ALA A 121 -14.34 -22.02 -19.67
C ALA A 121 -14.82 -22.06 -21.14
N ALA A 122 -15.65 -23.05 -21.50
CA ALA A 122 -16.14 -23.21 -22.86
C ALA A 122 -16.88 -21.94 -23.34
N GLY A 123 -16.48 -21.43 -24.51
CA GLY A 123 -17.09 -20.25 -25.12
C GLY A 123 -16.78 -18.92 -24.46
N GLN A 124 -15.81 -18.86 -23.52
CA GLN A 124 -15.34 -17.64 -22.87
C GLN A 124 -13.87 -17.37 -23.22
N PRO A 125 -13.42 -16.10 -23.24
CA PRO A 125 -11.99 -15.78 -23.32
C PRO A 125 -11.24 -16.43 -22.16
N ALA A 126 -10.06 -17.00 -22.45
CA ALA A 126 -9.14 -17.44 -21.40
C ALA A 126 -8.55 -16.24 -20.65
N ARG A 127 -8.40 -16.37 -19.34
CA ARG A 127 -7.91 -15.31 -18.44
C ARG A 127 -6.74 -15.81 -17.63
N LEU A 128 -5.69 -15.00 -17.57
CA LEU A 128 -4.52 -15.27 -16.78
C LEU A 128 -4.46 -14.25 -15.63
N PHE A 129 -4.60 -14.72 -14.39
CA PHE A 129 -4.34 -13.94 -13.19
C PHE A 129 -2.84 -14.05 -12.90
N THR A 130 -2.13 -12.96 -13.12
CA THR A 130 -0.66 -12.97 -13.16
C THR A 130 -0.01 -12.63 -11.82
N GLY A 131 -0.81 -12.37 -10.77
CA GLY A 131 -0.25 -11.90 -9.50
C GLY A 131 0.74 -10.77 -9.75
N ASP A 132 1.93 -10.94 -9.19
CA ASP A 132 3.04 -9.99 -9.31
C ASP A 132 4.16 -10.47 -10.26
N LEU A 133 3.85 -11.40 -11.18
CA LEU A 133 4.77 -11.74 -12.27
C LEU A 133 4.79 -10.65 -13.35
N LEU A 134 3.60 -10.33 -13.87
CA LEU A 134 3.39 -9.46 -15.01
C LEU A 134 2.28 -8.44 -14.70
N PHE A 135 2.59 -7.17 -14.88
CA PHE A 135 1.65 -6.06 -14.79
C PHE A 135 1.35 -5.49 -16.17
N VAL A 136 0.37 -4.60 -16.26
CA VAL A 136 0.19 -3.84 -17.50
C VAL A 136 1.36 -2.87 -17.65
N GLY A 137 2.19 -3.09 -18.65
CA GLY A 137 3.36 -2.27 -18.98
C GLY A 137 4.59 -2.47 -18.08
N GLY A 138 4.53 -3.34 -17.07
CA GLY A 138 5.61 -3.59 -16.12
C GLY A 138 5.74 -5.05 -15.71
N VAL A 139 6.70 -5.34 -14.86
CA VAL A 139 6.93 -6.68 -14.26
C VAL A 139 7.20 -6.56 -12.76
N GLY A 140 7.03 -7.65 -12.02
CA GLY A 140 7.28 -7.72 -10.59
C GLY A 140 8.76 -7.53 -10.23
N ARG A 141 9.00 -7.02 -9.01
CA ARG A 141 10.34 -6.84 -8.46
C ARG A 141 10.87 -8.15 -7.83
N PRO A 142 12.14 -8.51 -8.04
CA PRO A 142 12.69 -9.77 -7.55
C PRO A 142 13.48 -9.66 -6.23
N ASP A 143 13.54 -8.48 -5.59
CA ASP A 143 14.51 -8.19 -4.51
C ASP A 143 13.95 -8.28 -3.08
N LEU A 144 12.68 -8.67 -2.93
CA LEU A 144 11.99 -8.64 -1.62
C LEU A 144 12.48 -9.71 -0.62
N LEU A 145 13.36 -10.64 -1.02
CA LEU A 145 13.94 -11.67 -0.16
C LEU A 145 15.42 -11.40 0.22
N GLY A 146 15.91 -10.20 -0.08
CA GLY A 146 17.28 -9.76 0.21
C GLY A 146 18.29 -10.10 -0.89
N GLU A 147 19.45 -9.46 -0.82
CA GLU A 147 20.46 -9.45 -1.89
C GLU A 147 20.91 -10.85 -2.33
N ALA A 148 21.02 -11.80 -1.40
CA ALA A 148 21.48 -13.15 -1.69
C ALA A 148 20.61 -13.90 -2.70
N GLN A 149 19.30 -13.61 -2.76
CA GLN A 149 18.34 -14.26 -3.67
C GLN A 149 17.97 -13.41 -4.87
N THR A 150 18.18 -12.09 -4.80
CA THR A 150 17.72 -11.12 -5.80
C THR A 150 18.11 -11.47 -7.22
N ARG A 151 19.39 -11.80 -7.47
CA ARG A 151 19.87 -12.15 -8.80
C ARG A 151 19.24 -13.46 -9.34
N GLN A 152 19.12 -14.47 -8.49
CA GLN A 152 18.48 -15.73 -8.85
C GLN A 152 17.01 -15.53 -9.18
N LEU A 153 16.29 -14.78 -8.36
CA LEU A 153 14.88 -14.48 -8.60
C LEU A 153 14.67 -13.64 -9.87
N ALA A 154 15.57 -12.68 -10.15
CA ALA A 154 15.53 -11.93 -11.41
C ALA A 154 15.72 -12.83 -12.65
N GLN A 155 16.58 -13.84 -12.57
CA GLN A 155 16.76 -14.84 -13.63
C GLN A 155 15.50 -15.72 -13.79
N GLN A 156 14.92 -16.18 -12.68
CA GLN A 156 13.69 -16.96 -12.69
C GLN A 156 12.51 -16.14 -13.23
N LEU A 157 12.45 -14.83 -12.90
CA LEU A 157 11.46 -13.90 -13.44
C LEU A 157 11.51 -13.87 -14.98
N PHE A 158 12.72 -13.76 -15.54
CA PHE A 158 12.92 -13.81 -17.00
C PHE A 158 12.38 -15.12 -17.60
N ASP A 159 12.74 -16.27 -17.02
CA ASP A 159 12.29 -17.58 -17.53
C ASP A 159 10.76 -17.73 -17.40
N SER A 160 10.18 -17.30 -16.30
CA SER A 160 8.72 -17.33 -16.06
C SER A 160 7.95 -16.43 -17.05
N LEU A 161 8.48 -15.21 -17.30
CA LEU A 161 7.92 -14.30 -18.29
C LEU A 161 8.00 -14.90 -19.71
N ALA A 162 9.13 -15.50 -20.09
CA ALA A 162 9.26 -16.16 -21.39
C ALA A 162 8.23 -17.29 -21.59
N ARG A 163 7.99 -18.08 -20.52
CA ARG A 163 6.95 -19.12 -20.51
C ARG A 163 5.56 -18.54 -20.76
N VAL A 164 5.18 -17.49 -20.06
CA VAL A 164 3.87 -16.83 -20.18
C VAL A 164 3.73 -16.17 -21.56
N MET A 165 4.80 -15.54 -22.04
CA MET A 165 4.79 -14.90 -23.37
C MET A 165 4.72 -15.89 -24.53
N ALA A 166 4.99 -17.17 -24.32
CA ALA A 166 4.78 -18.22 -25.34
C ALA A 166 3.31 -18.63 -25.49
N MET A 167 2.41 -18.23 -24.59
CA MET A 167 0.99 -18.55 -24.63
C MET A 167 0.25 -17.74 -25.72
N ASP A 168 -1.03 -18.08 -25.97
CA ASP A 168 -1.86 -17.36 -26.94
C ASP A 168 -1.98 -15.86 -26.59
N GLY A 169 -1.75 -15.01 -27.59
CA GLY A 169 -1.81 -13.56 -27.44
C GLY A 169 -3.20 -13.01 -27.10
N ALA A 170 -4.27 -13.75 -27.33
CA ALA A 170 -5.64 -13.36 -27.00
C ALA A 170 -6.00 -13.53 -25.51
N ILE A 171 -5.21 -14.26 -24.74
CA ILE A 171 -5.45 -14.47 -23.30
C ILE A 171 -5.43 -13.10 -22.59
N GLU A 172 -6.50 -12.82 -21.82
CA GLU A 172 -6.62 -11.63 -20.99
C GLU A 172 -5.67 -11.72 -19.77
N VAL A 173 -4.93 -10.65 -19.50
CA VAL A 173 -4.02 -10.51 -18.34
C VAL A 173 -4.70 -9.71 -17.24
N HIS A 174 -4.79 -10.28 -16.05
CA HIS A 174 -5.36 -9.68 -14.83
C HIS A 174 -4.30 -9.66 -13.72
N PRO A 175 -3.57 -8.53 -13.56
CA PRO A 175 -2.48 -8.42 -12.59
C PRO A 175 -2.96 -8.22 -11.15
N GLY A 176 -2.11 -8.59 -10.17
CA GLY A 176 -2.33 -8.36 -8.74
C GLY A 176 -2.26 -6.90 -8.34
N HIS A 177 -1.58 -6.05 -9.12
CA HIS A 177 -1.42 -4.64 -8.83
C HIS A 177 -1.63 -3.73 -10.05
N GLY A 178 -1.96 -2.46 -9.73
CA GLY A 178 -2.08 -1.36 -10.70
C GLY A 178 -1.06 -0.24 -10.43
N ALA A 179 -1.23 0.87 -11.14
CA ALA A 179 -0.36 2.03 -11.04
C ALA A 179 -0.26 2.58 -9.61
N GLY A 180 0.96 2.80 -9.14
CA GLY A 180 1.26 3.29 -7.79
C GLY A 180 1.64 2.23 -6.78
N SER A 181 1.58 0.94 -7.13
CA SER A 181 2.14 -0.13 -6.31
C SER A 181 3.67 -0.08 -6.31
N LEU A 182 4.26 -0.49 -5.18
CA LEU A 182 5.70 -0.65 -5.00
C LEU A 182 6.20 -2.08 -5.29
N CYS A 183 5.30 -2.97 -5.75
CA CYS A 183 5.66 -4.35 -6.12
C CYS A 183 6.32 -4.45 -7.49
N GLY A 184 6.45 -3.35 -8.23
CA GLY A 184 7.13 -3.27 -9.52
C GLY A 184 7.34 -1.83 -9.99
N ALA A 185 8.01 -1.67 -11.12
CA ALA A 185 8.23 -0.37 -11.76
C ALA A 185 7.41 -0.25 -13.07
N GLY A 186 7.03 0.98 -13.42
CA GLY A 186 6.38 1.25 -14.71
C GLY A 186 4.96 0.71 -14.87
N ILE A 187 4.26 0.39 -13.78
CA ILE A 187 2.92 -0.22 -13.83
C ILE A 187 1.89 0.77 -14.40
N GLY A 188 1.18 0.36 -15.45
CA GLY A 188 0.16 1.13 -16.14
C GLY A 188 -1.14 1.30 -15.33
N LYS A 189 -2.01 2.18 -15.82
CA LYS A 189 -3.29 2.52 -15.16
C LYS A 189 -4.45 1.59 -15.55
N GLU A 190 -4.32 0.89 -16.66
CA GLU A 190 -5.36 -0.01 -17.15
C GLU A 190 -5.53 -1.21 -16.19
N PRO A 191 -6.78 -1.65 -15.96
CA PRO A 191 -7.06 -2.74 -15.01
C PRO A 191 -6.69 -4.13 -15.55
N SER A 192 -6.50 -4.27 -16.84
CA SER A 192 -6.18 -5.52 -17.53
C SER A 192 -5.52 -5.26 -18.89
N SER A 193 -4.95 -6.29 -19.48
CA SER A 193 -4.29 -6.27 -20.78
C SER A 193 -4.52 -7.58 -21.51
N THR A 194 -3.70 -7.90 -22.50
CA THR A 194 -3.60 -9.22 -23.12
C THR A 194 -2.14 -9.62 -23.28
N ILE A 195 -1.86 -10.93 -23.33
CA ILE A 195 -0.48 -11.41 -23.57
C ILE A 195 0.10 -10.82 -24.86
N GLY A 196 -0.69 -10.72 -25.91
CA GLY A 196 -0.24 -10.13 -27.17
C GLY A 196 0.13 -8.65 -27.06
N ARG A 197 -0.66 -7.87 -26.31
CA ARG A 197 -0.37 -6.45 -26.08
C ARG A 197 0.90 -6.28 -25.21
N GLU A 198 1.01 -7.03 -24.12
CA GLU A 198 2.21 -6.96 -23.28
C GLU A 198 3.47 -7.37 -24.04
N ARG A 199 3.41 -8.46 -24.80
CA ARG A 199 4.53 -8.89 -25.67
C ARG A 199 4.99 -7.80 -26.63
N ALA A 200 4.08 -6.99 -27.15
CA ALA A 200 4.39 -5.92 -28.10
C ALA A 200 4.83 -4.60 -27.47
N GLN A 201 4.34 -4.25 -26.26
CA GLN A 201 4.42 -2.88 -25.72
C GLN A 201 5.15 -2.79 -24.37
N ASN A 202 5.26 -3.87 -23.60
CA ASN A 202 5.92 -3.86 -22.31
C ASN A 202 7.44 -3.79 -22.52
N ALA A 203 8.05 -2.70 -22.03
CA ALA A 203 9.47 -2.43 -22.23
C ALA A 203 10.38 -3.54 -21.63
N MET A 204 9.96 -4.14 -20.50
CA MET A 204 10.73 -5.21 -19.86
C MET A 204 10.71 -6.52 -20.66
N LEU A 205 9.72 -6.72 -21.52
CA LEU A 205 9.60 -7.90 -22.37
C LEU A 205 10.34 -7.77 -23.71
N GLN A 206 11.05 -6.65 -23.94
CA GLN A 206 11.86 -6.44 -25.15
C GLN A 206 13.31 -6.92 -24.97
N TYR A 207 13.69 -7.40 -23.79
CA TYR A 207 15.02 -7.96 -23.55
C TYR A 207 15.06 -9.44 -23.90
N ASP A 208 15.83 -9.80 -24.94
CA ASP A 208 16.07 -11.20 -25.34
C ASP A 208 17.24 -11.84 -24.56
N ASP A 209 18.14 -11.01 -24.02
CA ASP A 209 19.29 -11.46 -23.21
C ASP A 209 18.96 -11.40 -21.71
N ARG A 210 19.08 -12.56 -21.03
CA ARG A 210 18.78 -12.71 -19.60
C ARG A 210 19.60 -11.77 -18.71
N ASP A 211 20.90 -11.57 -18.98
CA ASP A 211 21.73 -10.69 -18.16
C ASP A 211 21.39 -9.24 -18.38
N ALA A 212 21.00 -8.83 -19.60
CA ALA A 212 20.50 -7.49 -19.89
C ALA A 212 19.18 -7.23 -19.17
N PHE A 213 18.24 -8.18 -19.19
CA PHE A 213 16.99 -8.11 -18.42
C PHE A 213 17.25 -7.98 -16.92
N VAL A 214 18.13 -8.80 -16.35
CA VAL A 214 18.48 -8.75 -14.91
C VAL A 214 19.05 -7.39 -14.54
N ARG A 215 19.93 -6.82 -15.35
CA ARG A 215 20.45 -5.45 -15.09
C ARG A 215 19.33 -4.41 -15.13
N ALA A 216 18.43 -4.51 -16.12
CA ALA A 216 17.34 -3.55 -16.29
C ALA A 216 16.32 -3.63 -15.14
N VAL A 217 15.86 -4.83 -14.76
CA VAL A 217 14.86 -4.98 -13.69
C VAL A 217 15.39 -4.55 -12.32
N LEU A 218 16.71 -4.61 -12.10
CA LEU A 218 17.35 -4.19 -10.86
C LEU A 218 17.75 -2.70 -10.83
N ALA A 219 17.72 -1.99 -11.97
CA ALA A 219 18.18 -0.62 -12.04
C ALA A 219 17.21 0.40 -11.40
N ASP A 220 15.91 0.18 -11.53
CA ASP A 220 14.87 1.15 -11.13
C ASP A 220 13.90 0.58 -10.09
N ILE A 221 14.40 -0.23 -9.16
CA ILE A 221 13.60 -0.77 -8.08
C ILE A 221 13.18 0.35 -7.11
N PRO A 222 11.89 0.53 -6.83
CA PRO A 222 11.44 1.52 -5.86
C PRO A 222 11.89 1.15 -4.44
N ALA A 223 12.06 2.17 -3.58
CA ALA A 223 12.39 1.95 -2.16
C ALA A 223 11.40 0.98 -1.52
N THR A 224 11.92 0.03 -0.73
CA THR A 224 11.08 -0.97 -0.05
C THR A 224 10.54 -0.39 1.24
N PRO A 225 9.22 -0.35 1.44
CA PRO A 225 8.63 0.06 2.71
C PRO A 225 9.13 -0.80 3.87
N PRO A 226 9.43 -0.20 5.04
CA PRO A 226 9.90 -0.96 6.20
C PRO A 226 8.97 -2.10 6.62
N TYR A 227 7.65 -1.94 6.41
CA TYR A 227 6.66 -2.93 6.81
C TYR A 227 6.59 -4.17 5.91
N PHE A 228 7.16 -4.15 4.69
CA PHE A 228 7.10 -5.28 3.76
C PHE A 228 7.69 -6.58 4.35
N ALA A 229 8.85 -6.48 4.99
CA ALA A 229 9.47 -7.64 5.64
C ALA A 229 8.60 -8.22 6.77
N ARG A 230 7.85 -7.36 7.48
CA ARG A 230 6.88 -7.76 8.50
C ARG A 230 5.68 -8.46 7.88
N MET A 231 5.12 -7.92 6.78
CA MET A 231 3.95 -8.51 6.12
C MET A 231 4.20 -9.95 5.67
N LYS A 232 5.36 -10.24 5.10
CA LYS A 232 5.72 -11.61 4.74
C LYS A 232 5.69 -12.55 5.94
N ARG A 233 6.25 -12.13 7.10
CA ARG A 233 6.20 -12.94 8.32
C ARG A 233 4.76 -13.15 8.82
N VAL A 234 3.97 -12.06 8.82
CA VAL A 234 2.56 -12.10 9.24
C VAL A 234 1.73 -13.02 8.32
N ASN A 235 1.90 -12.91 7.01
CA ASN A 235 1.17 -13.74 6.06
C ASN A 235 1.60 -15.21 6.13
N LYS A 236 2.89 -15.48 6.39
CA LYS A 236 3.38 -16.85 6.58
C LYS A 236 2.85 -17.47 7.89
N ALA A 237 2.93 -16.75 9.00
CA ALA A 237 2.44 -17.21 10.30
C ALA A 237 0.90 -17.26 10.38
N GLY A 238 0.23 -16.47 9.57
CA GLY A 238 -1.20 -16.18 9.65
C GLY A 238 -1.47 -15.06 10.66
N ALA A 239 -2.06 -13.97 10.18
CA ALA A 239 -2.44 -12.83 11.02
C ALA A 239 -3.43 -13.25 12.12
N PRO A 240 -3.47 -12.56 13.27
CA PRO A 240 -4.54 -12.76 14.26
C PRO A 240 -5.91 -12.59 13.61
N LEU A 241 -6.85 -13.46 13.93
CA LEU A 241 -8.20 -13.41 13.37
C LEU A 241 -8.90 -12.12 13.77
N VAL A 242 -9.62 -11.52 12.83
CA VAL A 242 -10.41 -10.32 13.04
C VAL A 242 -11.86 -10.68 13.22
N ASP A 243 -12.50 -10.11 14.24
CA ASP A 243 -13.96 -10.17 14.37
C ASP A 243 -14.59 -9.24 13.30
N PRO A 244 -15.29 -9.80 12.31
CA PRO A 244 -15.89 -9.01 11.22
C PRO A 244 -17.05 -8.12 11.72
N SER A 245 -17.57 -8.37 12.93
CA SER A 245 -18.63 -7.57 13.54
C SER A 245 -18.09 -6.43 14.41
N ARG A 246 -16.78 -6.37 14.65
CA ARG A 246 -16.14 -5.37 15.51
C ARG A 246 -16.41 -3.96 14.99
N LYS A 247 -17.12 -3.18 15.79
CA LYS A 247 -17.24 -1.73 15.60
C LYS A 247 -16.13 -1.03 16.34
N LEU A 248 -15.64 0.05 15.73
CA LEU A 248 -14.62 0.88 16.36
C LEU A 248 -15.21 1.57 17.62
N PRO A 249 -14.60 1.40 18.81
CA PRO A 249 -15.07 2.06 20.03
C PRO A 249 -15.03 3.59 19.91
N ALA A 250 -16.08 4.25 20.41
CA ALA A 250 -16.09 5.70 20.59
C ALA A 250 -15.48 6.06 21.95
N LEU A 251 -14.30 6.68 21.96
CA LEU A 251 -13.55 7.04 23.16
C LEU A 251 -13.91 8.44 23.62
N ARG A 252 -14.27 8.64 24.88
CA ARG A 252 -14.37 10.00 25.44
C ARG A 252 -12.98 10.67 25.41
N PRO A 253 -12.87 11.98 25.15
CA PRO A 253 -11.59 12.68 25.06
C PRO A 253 -10.61 12.40 26.22
N ALA A 254 -11.11 12.40 27.46
CA ALA A 254 -10.29 12.11 28.63
C ALA A 254 -9.76 10.64 28.63
N ALA A 255 -10.53 9.68 28.12
CA ALA A 255 -10.06 8.29 28.00
C ALA A 255 -9.01 8.15 26.88
N ALA A 256 -9.20 8.82 25.77
CA ALA A 256 -8.21 8.89 24.69
C ALA A 256 -6.90 9.55 25.17
N ALA A 257 -6.99 10.64 25.94
CA ALA A 257 -5.82 11.30 26.52
C ALA A 257 -5.05 10.39 27.50
N ALA A 258 -5.77 9.61 28.31
CA ALA A 258 -5.14 8.62 29.21
C ALA A 258 -4.39 7.54 28.43
N LEU A 259 -5.02 6.98 27.36
CA LEU A 259 -4.35 6.02 26.50
C LEU A 259 -3.14 6.61 25.79
N ALA A 260 -3.22 7.88 25.36
CA ALA A 260 -2.09 8.57 24.73
C ALA A 260 -0.94 8.78 25.74
N ALA A 261 -1.26 9.09 26.99
CA ALA A 261 -0.27 9.20 28.07
C ALA A 261 0.40 7.85 28.39
N ASP A 262 -0.31 6.74 28.18
CA ASP A 262 0.19 5.36 28.29
C ASP A 262 0.92 4.88 27.02
N GLY A 263 1.16 5.76 26.04
CA GLY A 263 1.94 5.48 24.85
C GLY A 263 1.15 5.11 23.60
N ALA A 264 -0.19 5.26 23.60
CA ALA A 264 -0.95 5.14 22.37
C ALA A 264 -0.72 6.35 21.44
N LEU A 265 -0.63 6.12 20.15
CA LEU A 265 -0.46 7.16 19.14
C LEU A 265 -1.82 7.65 18.62
N ILE A 266 -2.03 8.95 18.61
CA ILE A 266 -3.19 9.56 17.96
C ILE A 266 -2.85 9.79 16.49
N LEU A 267 -3.62 9.14 15.59
CA LEU A 267 -3.63 9.43 14.16
C LEU A 267 -4.74 10.44 13.87
N ASP A 268 -4.34 11.66 13.53
CA ASP A 268 -5.28 12.70 13.11
C ASP A 268 -5.55 12.57 11.62
N LEU A 269 -6.79 12.18 11.29
CA LEU A 269 -7.25 11.96 9.93
C LEU A 269 -7.81 13.22 9.27
N ARG A 270 -7.83 14.35 9.96
CA ARG A 270 -8.31 15.62 9.42
C ARG A 270 -7.38 16.16 8.33
N PRO A 271 -7.89 17.05 7.46
CA PRO A 271 -7.06 17.73 6.47
C PRO A 271 -5.86 18.45 7.09
N ALA A 272 -4.75 18.54 6.35
CA ALA A 272 -3.51 19.16 6.81
C ALA A 272 -3.68 20.57 7.38
N GLN A 273 -4.61 21.38 6.83
CA GLN A 273 -4.91 22.73 7.33
C GLN A 273 -5.60 22.70 8.70
N ALA A 274 -6.54 21.76 8.89
CA ALA A 274 -7.23 21.59 10.17
C ALA A 274 -6.27 21.11 11.27
N PHE A 275 -5.42 20.14 10.92
CA PHE A 275 -4.35 19.66 11.81
C PHE A 275 -3.39 20.79 12.21
N ALA A 276 -2.95 21.57 11.24
CA ALA A 276 -1.98 22.65 11.45
C ALA A 276 -2.51 23.75 12.38
N ALA A 277 -3.81 24.08 12.25
CA ALA A 277 -4.48 25.08 13.07
C ALA A 277 -4.71 24.65 14.54
N GLY A 278 -4.59 23.33 14.81
CA GLY A 278 -4.68 22.76 16.15
C GLY A 278 -4.91 21.26 16.11
N HIS A 279 -4.14 20.52 16.89
CA HIS A 279 -4.24 19.07 17.01
C HIS A 279 -3.90 18.59 18.42
N PRO A 280 -4.31 17.38 18.85
CA PRO A 280 -3.85 16.81 20.10
C PRO A 280 -2.33 16.76 20.17
N TYR A 281 -1.75 17.20 21.28
CA TYR A 281 -0.29 17.18 21.45
C TYR A 281 0.26 15.76 21.20
N GLY A 282 1.31 15.64 20.38
CA GLY A 282 1.92 14.38 20.00
C GLY A 282 1.17 13.56 18.94
N ALA A 283 0.08 14.06 18.37
CA ALA A 283 -0.59 13.39 17.25
C ALA A 283 0.22 13.51 15.96
N ILE A 284 0.10 12.50 15.07
CA ILE A 284 0.60 12.58 13.69
C ILE A 284 -0.56 12.75 12.72
N ASN A 285 -0.31 13.47 11.61
CA ASN A 285 -1.32 13.72 10.60
C ASN A 285 -1.19 12.77 9.41
N ILE A 286 -2.18 11.91 9.25
CA ILE A 286 -2.38 11.12 8.03
C ILE A 286 -3.79 11.42 7.54
N GLY A 287 -3.96 12.49 6.77
CA GLY A 287 -5.27 12.95 6.33
C GLY A 287 -6.10 11.83 5.68
N TYR A 288 -7.39 11.76 6.02
CA TYR A 288 -8.30 10.74 5.52
C TYR A 288 -8.32 10.67 3.99
N GLY A 289 -8.31 9.44 3.48
CA GLY A 289 -8.34 9.12 2.05
C GLY A 289 -7.88 7.68 1.82
N ALA A 290 -7.77 7.28 0.56
CA ALA A 290 -7.41 5.90 0.21
C ALA A 290 -6.03 5.46 0.76
N LYS A 291 -5.11 6.39 1.01
CA LYS A 291 -3.72 6.09 1.39
C LYS A 291 -3.43 6.11 2.90
N VAL A 292 -4.44 6.10 3.76
CA VAL A 292 -4.22 6.06 5.23
C VAL A 292 -3.41 4.82 5.62
N GLY A 293 -3.84 3.63 5.20
CA GLY A 293 -3.11 2.39 5.50
C GLY A 293 -1.70 2.38 4.93
N TYR A 294 -1.54 2.82 3.68
CA TYR A 294 -0.23 2.91 3.03
C TYR A 294 0.76 3.77 3.83
N TRP A 295 0.39 5.01 4.17
CA TRP A 295 1.28 5.90 4.92
C TRP A 295 1.49 5.45 6.36
N ALA A 296 0.44 4.94 7.01
CA ALA A 296 0.58 4.38 8.34
C ALA A 296 1.54 3.19 8.36
N GLY A 297 1.48 2.29 7.36
CA GLY A 297 2.42 1.19 7.20
C GLY A 297 3.88 1.65 7.13
N TRP A 298 4.15 2.79 6.47
CA TRP A 298 5.48 3.36 6.37
C TRP A 298 6.04 3.89 7.69
N VAL A 299 5.21 4.56 8.50
CA VAL A 299 5.70 5.43 9.58
C VAL A 299 5.27 5.01 10.98
N VAL A 300 4.25 4.15 11.09
CA VAL A 300 3.73 3.73 12.40
C VAL A 300 4.38 2.42 12.86
N PRO A 301 4.96 2.37 14.06
CA PRO A 301 5.42 1.12 14.66
C PRO A 301 4.27 0.09 14.78
N PRO A 302 4.50 -1.21 14.43
CA PRO A 302 3.42 -2.19 14.30
C PRO A 302 2.67 -2.51 15.58
N ASP A 303 3.33 -2.45 16.73
CA ASP A 303 2.77 -2.89 18.01
C ASP A 303 2.18 -1.72 18.83
N LEU A 304 2.21 -0.52 18.25
CA LEU A 304 1.73 0.67 18.94
C LEU A 304 0.19 0.70 18.96
N PRO A 305 -0.45 0.93 20.12
CA PRO A 305 -1.89 1.17 20.17
C PRO A 305 -2.22 2.49 19.45
N LEU A 306 -3.29 2.48 18.67
CA LEU A 306 -3.69 3.62 17.84
C LEU A 306 -5.05 4.17 18.30
N ILE A 307 -5.15 5.49 18.32
CA ILE A 307 -6.39 6.22 18.55
C ILE A 307 -6.65 7.06 17.29
N LEU A 308 -7.85 7.01 16.75
CA LEU A 308 -8.18 7.78 15.56
C LEU A 308 -8.91 9.07 15.93
N LEU A 309 -8.52 10.16 15.27
CA LEU A 309 -9.24 11.42 15.29
C LEU A 309 -9.72 11.74 13.87
N ALA A 310 -11.02 11.86 13.68
CA ALA A 310 -11.64 12.16 12.40
C ALA A 310 -12.78 13.18 12.59
N ASP A 311 -13.17 13.85 11.52
CA ASP A 311 -14.33 14.74 11.53
C ASP A 311 -15.64 13.94 11.61
N GLU A 312 -15.67 12.75 10.96
CA GLU A 312 -16.85 11.88 10.92
C GLU A 312 -16.51 10.46 11.42
N PRO A 313 -17.38 9.84 12.22
CA PRO A 313 -17.15 8.46 12.73
C PRO A 313 -16.96 7.43 11.62
N ALA A 314 -17.62 7.60 10.46
CA ALA A 314 -17.48 6.70 9.32
C ALA A 314 -16.05 6.71 8.74
N GLN A 315 -15.40 7.87 8.71
CA GLN A 315 -14.01 8.00 8.25
C GLN A 315 -13.04 7.21 9.16
N ALA A 316 -13.24 7.29 10.48
CA ALA A 316 -12.44 6.53 11.44
C ALA A 316 -12.65 5.02 11.28
N GLN A 317 -13.90 4.56 11.08
CA GLN A 317 -14.20 3.14 10.86
C GLN A 317 -13.53 2.62 9.57
N GLU A 318 -13.58 3.39 8.50
CA GLU A 318 -12.96 3.02 7.22
C GLU A 318 -11.42 3.06 7.30
N ALA A 319 -10.85 4.06 7.97
CA ALA A 319 -9.42 4.12 8.24
C ALA A 319 -8.94 2.92 9.07
N ALA A 320 -9.71 2.48 10.07
CA ALA A 320 -9.38 1.29 10.85
C ALA A 320 -9.29 0.03 9.97
N VAL A 321 -10.16 -0.11 8.98
CA VAL A 321 -10.08 -1.22 7.99
C VAL A 321 -8.82 -1.11 7.14
N GLN A 322 -8.44 0.10 6.69
CA GLN A 322 -7.21 0.29 5.93
C GLN A 322 -5.95 -0.03 6.77
N LEU A 323 -5.93 0.38 8.05
CA LEU A 323 -4.86 0.04 9.00
C LEU A 323 -4.73 -1.47 9.19
N LEU A 324 -5.85 -2.17 9.30
CA LEU A 324 -5.90 -3.61 9.41
C LEU A 324 -5.26 -4.31 8.20
N ARG A 325 -5.48 -3.80 6.98
CA ARG A 325 -4.87 -4.35 5.75
C ARG A 325 -3.35 -4.31 5.75
N VAL A 326 -2.74 -3.40 6.50
CA VAL A 326 -1.27 -3.31 6.66
C VAL A 326 -0.79 -3.84 8.01
N GLY A 327 -1.64 -4.58 8.72
CA GLY A 327 -1.31 -5.28 9.98
C GLY A 327 -1.12 -4.33 11.17
N LEU A 328 -1.77 -3.19 11.17
CA LEU A 328 -1.87 -2.28 12.32
C LEU A 328 -3.20 -2.58 13.07
N ASP A 329 -3.20 -3.67 13.83
CA ASP A 329 -4.40 -4.29 14.39
C ASP A 329 -4.89 -3.64 15.70
N ARG A 330 -4.02 -2.85 16.35
CA ARG A 330 -4.28 -2.30 17.69
C ARG A 330 -4.92 -0.92 17.62
N VAL A 331 -6.08 -0.82 16.94
CA VAL A 331 -6.88 0.39 16.94
C VAL A 331 -7.83 0.35 18.14
N GLU A 332 -7.55 1.14 19.17
CA GLU A 332 -8.28 1.16 20.45
C GLU A 332 -9.65 1.83 20.31
N GLY A 333 -9.77 2.81 19.40
CA GLY A 333 -11.03 3.49 19.14
C GLY A 333 -10.84 4.84 18.42
N ALA A 334 -11.95 5.58 18.29
CA ALA A 334 -11.96 6.94 17.75
C ALA A 334 -12.44 7.94 18.81
N ILE A 335 -11.88 9.16 18.79
CA ILE A 335 -12.25 10.23 19.71
C ILE A 335 -13.69 10.69 19.41
N ALA A 336 -14.59 10.48 20.36
CA ALA A 336 -15.98 10.87 20.26
C ALA A 336 -16.12 12.40 20.26
N GLY A 337 -16.85 12.94 19.28
CA GLY A 337 -17.03 14.38 19.09
C GLY A 337 -15.81 15.10 18.50
N GLY A 338 -14.83 14.33 18.00
CA GLY A 338 -13.72 14.87 17.22
C GLY A 338 -12.83 15.85 18.01
N PHE A 339 -12.20 16.77 17.28
CA PHE A 339 -11.27 17.74 17.87
C PHE A 339 -11.96 18.77 18.76
N ASP A 340 -13.17 19.17 18.44
CA ASP A 340 -13.93 20.12 19.27
C ASP A 340 -14.19 19.57 20.68
N ALA A 341 -14.48 18.28 20.80
CA ALA A 341 -14.64 17.62 22.10
C ALA A 341 -13.31 17.52 22.86
N TRP A 342 -12.19 17.34 22.17
CA TRP A 342 -10.85 17.36 22.76
C TRP A 342 -10.54 18.73 23.37
N VAL A 343 -10.78 19.81 22.63
CA VAL A 343 -10.60 21.21 23.10
C VAL A 343 -11.58 21.53 24.23
N GLY A 344 -12.84 21.13 24.09
CA GLY A 344 -13.88 21.32 25.12
C GLY A 344 -13.56 20.61 26.45
N ALA A 345 -12.75 19.55 26.41
CA ALA A 345 -12.23 18.88 27.59
C ALA A 345 -10.95 19.51 28.16
N SER A 346 -10.51 20.65 27.61
CA SER A 346 -9.28 21.38 27.99
C SER A 346 -8.02 20.51 27.97
N LEU A 347 -7.92 19.60 26.99
CA LEU A 347 -6.77 18.71 26.80
C LEU A 347 -5.66 19.41 26.00
N PRO A 348 -4.40 18.97 26.12
CA PRO A 348 -3.26 19.62 25.47
C PRO A 348 -3.39 19.65 23.92
N VAL A 349 -3.14 20.82 23.36
CA VAL A 349 -3.18 21.11 21.92
C VAL A 349 -1.82 21.63 21.47
N ALA A 350 -1.43 21.26 20.26
CA ALA A 350 -0.27 21.81 19.56
C ALA A 350 -0.70 22.35 18.19
N GLU A 351 0.16 23.14 17.57
CA GLU A 351 0.00 23.73 16.26
C GLU A 351 1.28 23.55 15.43
N ILE A 352 1.14 23.46 14.11
CA ILE A 352 2.26 23.53 13.18
C ILE A 352 1.98 24.67 12.19
N PRO A 353 2.74 25.77 12.25
CA PRO A 353 2.55 26.92 11.36
C PRO A 353 2.52 26.52 9.89
N GLN A 354 1.64 27.18 9.15
CA GLN A 354 1.57 27.07 7.69
C GLN A 354 2.17 28.32 7.08
N ILE A 355 3.04 28.16 6.09
CA ILE A 355 3.55 29.26 5.27
C ILE A 355 3.09 29.12 3.83
N THR A 356 2.87 30.22 3.14
CA THR A 356 2.55 30.16 1.72
C THR A 356 3.82 29.93 0.90
N ALA A 357 3.65 29.42 -0.33
CA ALA A 357 4.77 29.30 -1.26
C ALA A 357 5.43 30.67 -1.60
N HIS A 358 4.63 31.74 -1.58
CA HIS A 358 5.11 33.12 -1.75
C HIS A 358 5.98 33.56 -0.56
N ASP A 359 5.54 33.30 0.68
CA ASP A 359 6.29 33.66 1.88
C ASP A 359 7.59 32.87 2.00
N LEU A 360 7.56 31.56 1.69
CA LEU A 360 8.77 30.74 1.61
C LEU A 360 9.80 31.36 0.65
N ARG A 361 9.33 31.75 -0.55
CA ARG A 361 10.19 32.35 -1.55
C ARG A 361 10.80 33.67 -1.07
N ALA A 362 9.93 34.56 -0.56
CA ALA A 362 10.37 35.83 -0.01
C ALA A 362 11.40 35.66 1.13
N ALA A 363 11.22 34.65 1.98
CA ALA A 363 12.17 34.35 3.05
C ALA A 363 13.52 33.85 2.50
N ILE A 364 13.51 32.98 1.47
CA ILE A 364 14.73 32.53 0.78
C ILE A 364 15.45 33.70 0.12
N ASP A 365 14.73 34.57 -0.59
CA ASP A 365 15.31 35.77 -1.27
C ASP A 365 15.93 36.74 -0.28
N ARG A 366 15.40 36.82 0.96
CA ARG A 366 15.98 37.61 2.06
C ARG A 366 17.16 36.93 2.77
N GLY A 367 17.45 35.67 2.43
CA GLY A 367 18.51 34.89 3.10
C GLY A 367 18.17 34.54 4.54
N GLU A 368 16.88 34.37 4.87
CA GLU A 368 16.46 33.97 6.22
C GLU A 368 16.98 32.56 6.54
N PRO A 369 17.54 32.32 7.73
CA PRO A 369 18.06 31.01 8.09
C PRO A 369 16.93 30.01 8.26
N MET A 370 16.86 29.00 7.36
CA MET A 370 15.92 27.89 7.44
C MET A 370 16.43 26.68 6.66
N HIS A 371 15.94 25.50 7.01
CA HIS A 371 16.19 24.28 6.26
C HIS A 371 14.91 23.81 5.59
N VAL A 372 14.88 23.81 4.26
CA VAL A 372 13.77 23.29 3.49
C VAL A 372 13.96 21.77 3.30
N VAL A 373 12.99 20.98 3.76
CA VAL A 373 12.99 19.52 3.62
C VAL A 373 11.92 19.14 2.60
N ASP A 374 12.33 18.73 1.42
CA ASP A 374 11.45 18.20 0.39
C ASP A 374 11.20 16.72 0.64
N VAL A 375 9.96 16.37 1.00
CA VAL A 375 9.59 15.01 1.39
C VAL A 375 8.97 14.21 0.25
N ARG A 376 9.18 14.64 -0.98
CA ARG A 376 8.80 13.90 -2.19
C ARG A 376 9.80 12.79 -2.48
N THR A 377 9.45 11.92 -3.43
CA THR A 377 10.36 10.88 -3.90
C THR A 377 11.63 11.49 -4.54
N PRO A 378 12.76 10.76 -4.57
CA PRO A 378 13.97 11.23 -5.24
C PRO A 378 13.76 11.58 -6.73
N ALA A 379 12.86 10.88 -7.42
CA ALA A 379 12.52 11.17 -8.82
C ALA A 379 11.78 12.51 -8.96
N GLU A 380 10.78 12.78 -8.11
CA GLU A 380 10.08 14.07 -8.07
C GLU A 380 11.06 15.22 -7.73
N PHE A 381 11.97 14.98 -6.78
CA PHE A 381 12.99 15.97 -6.38
C PHE A 381 13.93 16.29 -7.54
N ARG A 382 14.46 15.29 -8.25
CA ARG A 382 15.30 15.49 -9.43
C ARG A 382 14.58 16.26 -10.56
N GLY A 383 13.26 16.12 -10.65
CA GLY A 383 12.41 16.85 -11.62
C GLY A 383 12.23 18.34 -11.31
N GLY A 384 12.81 18.84 -10.22
CA GLY A 384 12.78 20.26 -9.80
C GLY A 384 12.35 20.40 -8.32
N HIS A 385 13.09 21.19 -7.57
CA HIS A 385 12.93 21.40 -6.14
C HIS A 385 13.21 22.86 -5.74
N VAL A 386 13.00 23.20 -4.49
CA VAL A 386 13.39 24.50 -3.91
C VAL A 386 14.91 24.54 -3.76
N ASP A 387 15.53 25.65 -4.14
CA ASP A 387 16.99 25.82 -4.03
C ASP A 387 17.47 25.52 -2.62
N HIS A 388 18.57 24.77 -2.51
CA HIS A 388 19.15 24.31 -1.24
C HIS A 388 18.28 23.38 -0.39
N ALA A 389 17.15 22.89 -0.89
CA ALA A 389 16.35 21.89 -0.18
C ALA A 389 17.08 20.55 -0.03
N VAL A 390 16.89 19.91 1.12
CA VAL A 390 17.34 18.53 1.36
C VAL A 390 16.20 17.58 1.05
N ASN A 391 16.46 16.48 0.35
CA ASN A 391 15.45 15.48 0.07
C ASN A 391 15.48 14.35 1.11
N ILE A 392 14.41 14.25 1.88
CA ILE A 392 14.13 13.12 2.78
C ILE A 392 12.70 12.67 2.52
N PRO A 393 12.46 11.61 1.75
CA PRO A 393 11.11 11.12 1.48
C PRO A 393 10.29 10.93 2.75
N ALA A 394 8.98 11.24 2.71
CA ALA A 394 8.13 11.24 3.91
C ALA A 394 8.17 9.93 4.71
N GLY A 395 8.25 8.78 4.03
CA GLY A 395 8.37 7.47 4.68
C GLY A 395 9.71 7.22 5.36
N GLU A 396 10.75 7.99 5.02
CA GLU A 396 12.10 7.87 5.58
C GLU A 396 12.33 8.80 6.79
N ILE A 397 11.41 9.73 7.07
CA ILE A 397 11.53 10.67 8.18
C ILE A 397 11.81 9.97 9.53
N PRO A 398 11.09 8.88 9.92
CA PRO A 398 11.36 8.22 11.20
C PRO A 398 12.81 7.73 11.35
N ALA A 399 13.44 7.31 10.26
CA ALA A 399 14.82 6.80 10.28
C ALA A 399 15.86 7.92 10.13
N ARG A 400 15.51 9.06 9.51
CA ARG A 400 16.45 10.09 9.07
C ARG A 400 16.26 11.45 9.71
N ALA A 401 15.30 11.61 10.64
CA ALA A 401 15.08 12.87 11.37
C ALA A 401 16.36 13.37 12.08
N GLY A 402 17.22 12.44 12.53
CA GLY A 402 18.50 12.77 13.17
C GLY A 402 19.54 13.45 12.26
N GLU A 403 19.33 13.45 10.92
CA GLU A 403 20.18 14.17 9.96
C GLU A 403 19.87 15.70 9.95
N LEU A 404 18.73 16.10 10.52
CA LEU A 404 18.27 17.48 10.49
C LEU A 404 18.75 18.25 11.72
N PRO A 405 19.06 19.56 11.56
CA PRO A 405 19.45 20.40 12.68
C PRO A 405 18.27 20.59 13.65
N ARG A 406 18.57 20.68 14.95
CA ARG A 406 17.56 20.89 16.00
C ARG A 406 17.43 22.36 16.45
N ASP A 407 18.34 23.21 16.00
CA ASP A 407 18.50 24.61 16.42
C ASP A 407 18.16 25.62 15.31
N ALA A 408 17.64 25.15 14.19
CA ALA A 408 17.25 25.99 13.06
C ALA A 408 15.82 25.69 12.59
N PRO A 409 15.10 26.71 12.06
CA PRO A 409 13.77 26.51 11.49
C PRO A 409 13.76 25.47 10.36
N ILE A 410 12.84 24.51 10.43
CA ILE A 410 12.62 23.52 9.38
C ILE A 410 11.28 23.78 8.69
N VAL A 411 11.31 23.77 7.37
CA VAL A 411 10.14 23.96 6.52
C VAL A 411 9.97 22.71 5.67
N THR A 412 8.89 21.98 5.86
CA THR A 412 8.58 20.79 5.07
C THR A 412 7.77 21.14 3.84
N ILE A 413 8.11 20.54 2.69
CA ILE A 413 7.40 20.71 1.43
C ILE A 413 7.20 19.37 0.70
N CYS A 414 6.05 19.19 0.09
CA CYS A 414 5.79 18.08 -0.84
C CYS A 414 5.07 18.62 -2.09
N GLU A 415 4.41 17.79 -2.87
CA GLU A 415 3.70 18.28 -4.07
C GLU A 415 2.47 19.15 -3.74
N GLY A 416 1.63 18.74 -2.76
CA GLY A 416 0.36 19.42 -2.47
C GLY A 416 0.09 19.72 -0.99
N GLY A 417 1.02 19.41 -0.06
CA GLY A 417 0.87 19.69 1.38
C GLY A 417 0.51 18.48 2.25
N TYR A 418 0.08 17.35 1.68
CA TYR A 418 -0.31 16.14 2.42
C TYR A 418 0.90 15.43 3.07
N ARG A 419 1.86 14.98 2.27
CA ARG A 419 3.08 14.28 2.76
C ARG A 419 3.92 15.16 3.68
N SER A 420 3.95 16.46 3.43
CA SER A 420 4.71 17.40 4.24
C SER A 420 4.05 17.70 5.59
N SER A 421 2.71 17.63 5.70
CA SER A 421 2.00 17.66 6.98
C SER A 421 2.33 16.42 7.83
N LEU A 422 2.29 15.22 7.22
CA LEU A 422 2.74 13.99 7.88
C LEU A 422 4.19 14.12 8.36
N ALA A 423 5.10 14.55 7.50
CA ALA A 423 6.52 14.69 7.84
C ALA A 423 6.73 15.71 8.97
N ALA A 424 6.06 16.86 8.93
CA ALA A 424 6.13 17.87 9.99
C ALA A 424 5.64 17.31 11.33
N SER A 425 4.56 16.54 11.34
CA SER A 425 4.05 15.93 12.58
C SER A 425 5.00 14.87 13.14
N LEU A 426 5.67 14.09 12.29
CA LEU A 426 6.72 13.13 12.71
C LEU A 426 7.94 13.86 13.29
N LEU A 427 8.39 14.94 12.66
CA LEU A 427 9.51 15.75 13.15
C LEU A 427 9.16 16.42 14.49
N ALA A 428 7.90 16.84 14.67
CA ALA A 428 7.44 17.38 15.96
C ALA A 428 7.49 16.35 17.09
N GLN A 429 7.17 15.08 16.82
CA GLN A 429 7.34 13.98 17.79
C GLN A 429 8.79 13.77 18.20
N GLU A 430 9.74 13.98 17.28
CA GLU A 430 11.19 13.92 17.55
C GLU A 430 11.72 15.15 18.31
N GLY A 431 10.84 16.09 18.68
CA GLY A 431 11.19 17.31 19.38
C GLY A 431 11.92 18.34 18.52
N ILE A 432 11.81 18.25 17.21
CA ILE A 432 12.38 19.22 16.28
C ILE A 432 11.44 20.43 16.20
N ALA A 433 11.97 21.61 16.51
CA ALA A 433 11.25 22.89 16.46
C ALA A 433 12.26 24.04 16.25
N PRO A 434 11.86 25.17 15.60
CA PRO A 434 10.54 25.43 15.04
C PRO A 434 10.28 24.72 13.69
N LEU A 435 9.02 24.37 13.46
CA LEU A 435 8.56 23.69 12.24
C LEU A 435 7.52 24.52 11.51
N ALA A 436 7.51 24.44 10.17
CA ALA A 436 6.42 24.94 9.35
C ALA A 436 6.16 24.00 8.15
N ASN A 437 4.94 24.01 7.63
CA ASN A 437 4.56 23.28 6.44
C ASN A 437 4.13 24.23 5.31
N VAL A 438 4.55 23.96 4.06
CA VAL A 438 4.21 24.80 2.91
C VAL A 438 2.82 24.46 2.38
N THR A 439 1.90 25.42 2.47
CA THR A 439 0.54 25.29 1.90
C THR A 439 0.60 25.18 0.38
N GLY A 440 -0.07 24.15 -0.17
CA GLY A 440 -0.10 23.91 -1.62
C GLY A 440 1.20 23.35 -2.19
N GLY A 441 2.27 23.23 -1.38
CA GLY A 441 3.52 22.54 -1.72
C GLY A 441 4.21 23.06 -2.98
N MET A 442 4.91 22.17 -3.68
CA MET A 442 5.64 22.46 -4.91
C MET A 442 4.74 22.91 -6.07
N ALA A 443 3.49 22.47 -6.11
CA ALA A 443 2.55 22.95 -7.12
C ALA A 443 2.34 24.47 -6.98
N ALA A 444 2.08 24.96 -5.75
CA ALA A 444 1.98 26.39 -5.48
C ALA A 444 3.32 27.12 -5.64
N TYR A 445 4.45 26.49 -5.26
CA TYR A 445 5.77 27.08 -5.39
C TYR A 445 6.18 27.32 -6.85
N ARG A 446 5.86 26.39 -7.77
CA ARG A 446 6.09 26.56 -9.20
C ARG A 446 5.20 27.68 -9.79
N ALA A 447 3.89 27.67 -9.43
CA ALA A 447 2.98 28.72 -9.88
C ALA A 447 3.41 30.13 -9.43
N ALA A 448 3.90 30.28 -8.20
CA ALA A 448 4.44 31.55 -7.70
C ALA A 448 5.70 32.03 -8.46
N LYS A 449 6.42 31.12 -9.12
CA LYS A 449 7.60 31.46 -9.95
C LYS A 449 7.20 32.08 -11.28
N GLU A 450 6.10 31.64 -11.88
CA GLU A 450 5.61 32.12 -13.17
C GLU A 450 5.02 33.53 -13.12
N VAL A 451 4.51 33.94 -11.95
CA VAL A 451 3.90 35.29 -11.77
C VAL A 451 4.95 36.39 -11.60
N THR A 452 6.21 36.03 -11.30
CA THR A 452 7.30 37.00 -10.97
C THR A 452 8.23 37.22 -12.19
N THR A 453 8.02 36.51 -13.31
CA THR A 453 8.74 36.67 -14.59
C THR A 453 7.83 37.34 -15.63
#